data_42888de971232cfea3932f3d22143662
#
_entry.id   42888de971232cfea3932f3d22143662
#
_cell.length_a   1.000
_cell.length_b   1.000
_cell.length_c   1.000
_cell.angle_alpha   90.00
_cell.angle_beta   90.00
_cell.angle_gamma   90.00
#
_symmetry.space_group_name_H-M   'P 1'
#
loop_
_entity.id
_entity.type
_entity.pdbx_description
1 polymer ?
#
loop_
_entity_poly.entity_id
_entity_poly.type
_entity_poly.pdbx_seq_one_letter_code
_entity_poly.pdbx_strand_id
1 'polypeptide(L)'
;MDDSTASPFQAWRSLETNPEFGADALEARVWKDHHQEKVSDWIARETPIALVFNGISHAVMMTSPGDLEDFALGFGITEGLLASPDELYGVDVNEVRQGVEVHLEVASACAWRLRERRRNMAGRTGCGLCGTDSLGQVRRDPPAPAHPVRLTSTAVLRAESSLKSAQMLQKLTGATHAAAWCNLEGEVQLLREDVGRHNALDKLIGAMIRANIAVDQGFIAITSRASFEMVQKAAMIRAGALVAVSAPTSLAIQTAHECGVALAGLVRDGRRMVAYTFADRLGFEG
;
A
#
# COMPACT_ATOMS: atom_id res chain seq x y z
N MET A 1 40.27 23.28 8.67
CA MET A 1 39.65 21.96 8.30
C MET A 1 38.18 22.26 8.14
N ASP A 2 37.77 22.37 6.92
CA ASP A 2 36.45 22.85 6.52
C ASP A 2 35.47 21.69 6.59
N ASP A 3 34.50 21.75 7.51
CA ASP A 3 33.49 20.69 7.77
C ASP A 3 32.28 20.91 6.85
N SER A 4 32.54 20.89 5.53
CA SER A 4 31.53 21.11 4.49
C SER A 4 30.86 19.85 3.97
N THR A 5 30.68 18.83 4.79
CA THR A 5 29.95 17.59 4.44
C THR A 5 28.54 17.51 5.05
N ALA A 6 27.84 18.62 5.12
CA ALA A 6 26.41 18.59 5.39
C ALA A 6 25.70 17.97 4.19
N SER A 7 25.00 16.85 4.42
CA SER A 7 24.14 16.22 3.42
C SER A 7 23.21 17.28 2.81
N PRO A 8 22.98 17.29 1.47
CA PRO A 8 22.03 18.22 0.85
C PRO A 8 20.61 18.09 1.44
N PHE A 9 20.28 16.99 2.11
CA PHE A 9 19.03 16.80 2.85
C PHE A 9 19.00 17.46 4.23
N GLN A 10 20.12 17.98 4.78
CA GLN A 10 20.16 18.72 6.04
C GLN A 10 19.71 20.19 5.93
N ALA A 11 19.50 20.70 4.72
CA ALA A 11 19.07 22.08 4.52
C ALA A 11 17.59 22.35 4.87
N TRP A 12 16.78 21.30 5.02
CA TRP A 12 15.37 21.39 5.36
C TRP A 12 15.20 21.29 6.89
N ARG A 13 15.03 22.42 7.55
CA ARG A 13 14.66 22.43 8.97
C ARG A 13 13.15 22.44 9.06
N SER A 14 12.57 21.35 9.55
CA SER A 14 11.17 21.35 9.98
C SER A 14 10.98 22.32 11.14
N LEU A 15 9.90 23.07 11.13
CA LEU A 15 9.49 23.92 12.25
C LEU A 15 9.01 23.05 13.41
N GLU A 16 8.32 21.97 13.08
CA GLU A 16 7.75 20.98 13.99
C GLU A 16 7.68 19.64 13.29
N THR A 17 7.84 18.57 14.06
CA THR A 17 7.70 17.19 13.57
C THR A 17 6.53 16.54 14.27
N ASN A 18 5.64 15.92 13.52
CA ASN A 18 4.60 15.03 14.04
C ASN A 18 4.98 13.57 13.76
N PRO A 19 5.66 12.88 14.70
CA PRO A 19 6.13 11.52 14.48
C PRO A 19 4.99 10.51 14.40
N GLU A 20 3.86 10.76 15.05
CA GLU A 20 2.68 9.90 15.02
C GLU A 20 2.13 9.75 13.61
N PHE A 21 2.12 10.85 12.85
CA PHE A 21 1.61 10.84 11.48
C PHE A 21 2.72 10.82 10.42
N GLY A 22 3.99 10.88 10.82
CA GLY A 22 5.09 10.95 9.84
C GLY A 22 5.02 12.19 8.96
N ALA A 23 4.82 13.37 9.57
CA ALA A 23 4.72 14.66 8.88
C ALA A 23 5.64 15.70 9.52
N ASP A 24 6.11 16.63 8.70
CA ASP A 24 6.96 17.77 9.11
C ASP A 24 6.29 19.09 8.72
N ALA A 25 6.26 20.07 9.63
CA ALA A 25 5.80 21.41 9.33
C ALA A 25 6.92 22.25 8.72
N LEU A 26 6.65 22.89 7.61
CA LEU A 26 7.59 23.77 6.90
C LEU A 26 6.98 25.14 6.64
N GLU A 27 7.83 26.18 6.61
CA GLU A 27 7.40 27.49 6.13
C GLU A 27 7.22 27.45 4.61
N ALA A 28 6.03 27.74 4.14
CA ALA A 28 5.64 27.81 2.74
C ALA A 28 5.08 29.20 2.38
N ARG A 29 4.97 29.49 1.09
CA ARG A 29 4.28 30.68 0.61
C ARG A 29 3.05 30.28 -0.19
N VAL A 30 1.92 30.84 0.19
CA VAL A 30 0.66 30.66 -0.52
C VAL A 30 0.39 31.87 -1.39
N TRP A 31 -0.03 31.63 -2.62
CA TRP A 31 -0.61 32.61 -3.50
C TRP A 31 -2.13 32.43 -3.52
N LYS A 32 -2.85 33.42 -3.01
CA LYS A 32 -4.31 33.40 -2.95
C LYS A 32 -4.86 34.80 -3.22
N ASP A 33 -5.87 34.91 -4.08
CA ASP A 33 -6.59 36.16 -4.36
C ASP A 33 -5.64 37.33 -4.70
N HIS A 34 -4.60 37.07 -5.52
CA HIS A 34 -3.54 38.03 -5.92
C HIS A 34 -2.61 38.49 -4.79
N HIS A 35 -2.63 37.85 -3.64
CA HIS A 35 -1.76 38.12 -2.51
C HIS A 35 -0.85 36.94 -2.21
N GLN A 36 0.34 37.25 -1.65
CA GLN A 36 1.25 36.24 -1.12
C GLN A 36 1.27 36.32 0.39
N GLU A 37 1.18 35.16 1.03
CA GLU A 37 1.35 35.05 2.48
C GLU A 37 2.28 33.89 2.84
N LYS A 38 2.93 34.02 4.01
CA LYS A 38 3.69 32.92 4.60
C LYS A 38 2.77 32.10 5.47
N VAL A 39 2.85 30.77 5.32
CA VAL A 39 2.07 29.82 6.11
C VAL A 39 2.99 28.74 6.65
N SER A 40 2.61 28.11 7.75
CA SER A 40 3.18 26.82 8.15
C SER A 40 2.32 25.73 7.52
N ASP A 41 2.93 24.83 6.76
CA ASP A 41 2.23 23.75 6.07
C ASP A 41 2.80 22.40 6.49
N TRP A 42 1.95 21.39 6.65
CA TRP A 42 2.32 20.04 7.01
C TRP A 42 2.61 19.23 5.76
N ILE A 43 3.81 18.66 5.68
CA ILE A 43 4.28 17.89 4.54
C ILE A 43 4.46 16.43 4.97
N ALA A 44 3.92 15.49 4.20
CA ALA A 44 4.11 14.06 4.46
C ALA A 44 5.60 13.70 4.30
N ARG A 45 6.13 12.97 5.29
CA ARG A 45 7.50 12.49 5.23
C ARG A 45 7.58 11.28 4.31
N GLU A 46 8.55 11.33 3.41
CA GLU A 46 8.91 10.22 2.54
C GLU A 46 10.31 9.73 2.94
N THR A 47 10.41 8.47 3.34
CA THR A 47 11.62 7.88 3.93
C THR A 47 12.07 6.67 3.11
N PRO A 48 13.37 6.55 2.77
CA PRO A 48 13.92 5.34 2.17
C PRO A 48 13.90 4.19 3.19
N ILE A 49 13.19 3.12 2.88
CA ILE A 49 13.09 1.92 3.70
C ILE A 49 13.74 0.75 2.97
N ALA A 50 14.81 0.21 3.53
CA ALA A 50 15.47 -0.98 3.03
C ALA A 50 14.89 -2.23 3.68
N LEU A 51 14.35 -3.15 2.89
CA LEU A 51 13.89 -4.46 3.36
C LEU A 51 15.04 -5.46 3.28
N VAL A 52 15.48 -5.98 4.43
CA VAL A 52 16.64 -6.87 4.59
C VAL A 52 16.16 -8.22 5.10
N PHE A 53 16.23 -9.24 4.27
CA PHE A 53 15.81 -10.61 4.60
C PHE A 53 17.03 -11.45 4.96
N ASN A 54 17.13 -11.96 6.20
CA ASN A 54 18.26 -12.73 6.72
C ASN A 54 19.63 -12.10 6.33
N GLY A 55 19.78 -10.78 6.52
CA GLY A 55 20.99 -10.02 6.21
C GLY A 55 21.19 -9.67 4.72
N ILE A 56 20.24 -10.01 3.85
CA ILE A 56 20.31 -9.71 2.40
C ILE A 56 19.34 -8.59 2.07
N SER A 57 19.84 -7.41 1.70
CA SER A 57 19.00 -6.31 1.20
C SER A 57 18.32 -6.73 -0.11
N HIS A 58 16.98 -6.65 -0.14
CA HIS A 58 16.15 -7.06 -1.27
C HIS A 58 15.63 -5.89 -2.08
N ALA A 59 15.06 -4.91 -1.40
CA ALA A 59 14.47 -3.72 -2.03
C ALA A 59 14.62 -2.49 -1.14
N VAL A 60 14.70 -1.32 -1.76
CA VAL A 60 14.57 -0.02 -1.08
C VAL A 60 13.33 0.64 -1.63
N MET A 61 12.40 1.01 -0.73
CA MET A 61 11.12 1.62 -1.08
C MET A 61 11.01 2.99 -0.42
N MET A 62 10.45 3.95 -1.13
CA MET A 62 10.09 5.26 -0.56
C MET A 62 8.72 5.13 0.06
N THR A 63 8.63 5.28 1.40
CA THR A 63 7.39 5.09 2.16
C THR A 63 7.20 6.19 3.21
N SER A 64 5.98 6.33 3.72
CA SER A 64 5.78 7.02 4.99
C SER A 64 6.40 6.19 6.14
N PRO A 65 7.01 6.81 7.17
CA PRO A 65 7.84 6.10 8.16
C PRO A 65 7.07 5.24 9.17
N GLY A 66 5.74 5.31 9.21
CA GLY A 66 4.92 4.51 10.13
C GLY A 66 4.61 3.11 9.61
N ASP A 67 4.17 2.22 10.52
CA ASP A 67 3.65 0.86 10.21
C ASP A 67 4.64 -0.02 9.42
N LEU A 68 5.94 0.06 9.73
CA LEU A 68 6.98 -0.60 8.94
C LEU A 68 6.99 -2.13 9.11
N GLU A 69 6.59 -2.65 10.26
CA GLU A 69 6.42 -4.09 10.45
C GLU A 69 5.27 -4.63 9.61
N ASP A 70 4.14 -3.90 9.57
CA ASP A 70 3.02 -4.23 8.70
C ASP A 70 3.44 -4.18 7.23
N PHE A 71 4.18 -3.12 6.85
CA PHE A 71 4.73 -2.99 5.50
C PHE A 71 5.59 -4.20 5.10
N ALA A 72 6.53 -4.59 5.96
CA ALA A 72 7.47 -5.67 5.69
C ALA A 72 6.76 -7.02 5.50
N LEU A 73 5.81 -7.35 6.38
CA LEU A 73 5.00 -8.57 6.27
C LEU A 73 4.13 -8.56 5.02
N GLY A 74 3.37 -7.46 4.81
CA GLY A 74 2.47 -7.36 3.67
C GLY A 74 3.21 -7.39 2.34
N PHE A 75 4.31 -6.65 2.21
CA PHE A 75 5.19 -6.70 1.05
C PHE A 75 5.72 -8.13 0.81
N GLY A 76 6.20 -8.80 1.87
CA GLY A 76 6.70 -10.17 1.79
C GLY A 76 5.68 -11.15 1.19
N ILE A 77 4.43 -11.07 1.63
CA ILE A 77 3.33 -11.91 1.15
C ILE A 77 2.91 -11.50 -0.27
N THR A 78 2.64 -10.22 -0.51
CA THR A 78 2.11 -9.76 -1.80
C THR A 78 3.10 -9.89 -2.95
N GLU A 79 4.39 -9.75 -2.64
CA GLU A 79 5.48 -10.00 -3.58
C GLU A 79 5.81 -11.50 -3.70
N GLY A 80 5.14 -12.38 -2.93
CA GLY A 80 5.38 -13.83 -2.92
C GLY A 80 6.79 -14.20 -2.51
N LEU A 81 7.42 -13.40 -1.65
CA LEU A 81 8.69 -13.71 -1.00
C LEU A 81 8.45 -14.66 0.17
N LEU A 82 7.40 -14.39 0.94
CA LEU A 82 6.87 -15.29 1.96
C LEU A 82 5.73 -16.11 1.34
N ALA A 83 5.76 -17.42 1.49
CA ALA A 83 4.67 -18.30 1.06
C ALA A 83 3.52 -18.33 2.08
N SER A 84 3.84 -18.08 3.35
CA SER A 84 2.86 -17.92 4.44
C SER A 84 3.41 -16.95 5.49
N PRO A 85 2.56 -16.36 6.34
CA PRO A 85 3.00 -15.53 7.46
C PRO A 85 3.93 -16.26 8.43
N ASP A 86 3.79 -17.57 8.59
CA ASP A 86 4.59 -18.41 9.49
C ASP A 86 6.08 -18.49 9.07
N GLU A 87 6.41 -18.08 7.85
CA GLU A 87 7.79 -17.98 7.41
C GLU A 87 8.53 -16.74 7.94
N LEU A 88 7.83 -15.79 8.56
CA LEU A 88 8.39 -14.62 9.22
C LEU A 88 8.52 -14.87 10.72
N TYR A 89 9.76 -14.93 11.22
CA TYR A 89 10.05 -15.22 12.62
C TYR A 89 10.24 -13.97 13.48
N GLY A 90 10.72 -12.88 12.85
CA GLY A 90 10.95 -11.61 13.54
C GLY A 90 11.10 -10.45 12.57
N VAL A 91 10.83 -9.25 13.06
CA VAL A 91 11.06 -7.98 12.34
C VAL A 91 11.71 -7.00 13.30
N ASP A 92 12.88 -6.47 12.93
CA ASP A 92 13.57 -5.41 13.64
C ASP A 92 13.66 -4.16 12.76
N VAL A 93 13.28 -3.00 13.32
CA VAL A 93 13.32 -1.72 12.63
C VAL A 93 14.48 -0.89 13.16
N ASN A 94 15.43 -0.55 12.32
CA ASN A 94 16.64 0.15 12.69
C ASN A 94 16.78 1.46 11.90
N GLU A 95 16.78 2.59 12.59
CA GLU A 95 17.09 3.88 11.97
C GLU A 95 18.59 3.95 11.64
N VAL A 96 18.89 4.35 10.42
CA VAL A 96 20.25 4.57 9.92
C VAL A 96 20.38 5.96 9.33
N ARG A 97 21.60 6.44 9.09
CA ARG A 97 21.84 7.81 8.59
C ARG A 97 21.09 8.13 7.29
N GLN A 98 20.82 7.14 6.45
CA GLN A 98 20.25 7.31 5.10
C GLN A 98 18.78 6.90 4.99
N GLY A 99 18.12 6.53 6.09
CA GLY A 99 16.75 6.03 6.10
C GLY A 99 16.50 5.03 7.22
N VAL A 100 15.74 3.99 6.93
CA VAL A 100 15.44 2.91 7.89
C VAL A 100 15.72 1.56 7.24
N GLU A 101 16.34 0.67 7.99
CA GLU A 101 16.47 -0.75 7.62
C GLU A 101 15.46 -1.57 8.41
N VAL A 102 14.63 -2.33 7.70
CA VAL A 102 13.71 -3.30 8.29
C VAL A 102 14.29 -4.68 8.04
N HIS A 103 14.77 -5.28 9.11
CA HIS A 103 15.39 -6.60 9.11
C HIS A 103 14.33 -7.66 9.39
N LEU A 104 14.16 -8.58 8.45
CA LEU A 104 13.22 -9.70 8.54
C LEU A 104 14.01 -10.99 8.78
N GLU A 105 13.74 -11.66 9.90
CA GLU A 105 14.18 -13.03 10.13
C GLU A 105 13.16 -13.98 9.51
N VAL A 106 13.60 -14.75 8.48
CA VAL A 106 12.68 -15.58 7.70
C VAL A 106 13.16 -17.00 7.54
N ALA A 107 12.24 -17.91 7.25
CA ALA A 107 12.53 -19.31 7.00
C ALA A 107 13.57 -19.50 5.89
N SER A 108 14.40 -20.54 6.00
CA SER A 108 15.45 -20.85 5.02
C SER A 108 14.92 -21.04 3.60
N ALA A 109 13.70 -21.55 3.45
CA ALA A 109 13.02 -21.69 2.15
C ALA A 109 12.75 -20.32 1.51
N CYS A 110 12.34 -19.31 2.29
CA CYS A 110 12.20 -17.94 1.84
C CYS A 110 13.55 -17.37 1.39
N ALA A 111 14.60 -17.53 2.20
CA ALA A 111 15.94 -17.06 1.86
C ALA A 111 16.48 -17.68 0.55
N TRP A 112 16.12 -18.94 0.28
CA TRP A 112 16.47 -19.60 -0.98
C TRP A 112 15.72 -18.96 -2.17
N ARG A 113 14.38 -18.75 -2.09
CA ARG A 113 13.59 -18.07 -3.13
C ARG A 113 14.12 -16.68 -3.45
N LEU A 114 14.52 -15.92 -2.43
CA LEU A 114 15.14 -14.60 -2.60
C LEU A 114 16.45 -14.64 -3.39
N ARG A 115 17.33 -15.60 -3.10
CA ARG A 115 18.60 -15.78 -3.81
C ARG A 115 18.39 -16.13 -5.27
N GLU A 116 17.42 -17.01 -5.57
CA GLU A 116 17.07 -17.37 -6.95
C GLU A 116 16.54 -16.15 -7.72
N ARG A 117 15.62 -15.38 -7.13
CA ARG A 117 15.12 -14.13 -7.75
C ARG A 117 16.23 -13.12 -8.00
N ARG A 118 17.15 -12.97 -7.04
CA ARG A 118 18.27 -12.04 -7.16
C ARG A 118 19.24 -12.42 -8.27
N ARG A 119 19.53 -13.69 -8.48
CA ARG A 119 20.34 -14.15 -9.61
C ARG A 119 19.71 -13.74 -10.95
N ASN A 120 18.38 -13.83 -11.04
CA ASN A 120 17.63 -13.46 -12.24
C ASN A 120 17.52 -11.93 -12.42
N MET A 121 17.79 -11.12 -11.39
CA MET A 121 17.73 -9.65 -11.44
C MET A 121 19.11 -8.97 -11.49
N ALA A 122 20.21 -9.71 -11.52
CA ALA A 122 21.56 -9.14 -11.53
C ALA A 122 21.74 -8.22 -12.76
N GLY A 123 21.86 -6.91 -12.51
CA GLY A 123 22.04 -5.87 -13.56
C GLY A 123 20.89 -4.86 -13.66
N ARG A 124 19.91 -4.82 -12.73
CA ARG A 124 18.71 -3.99 -12.83
C ARG A 124 18.59 -2.93 -11.75
N THR A 125 18.05 -1.78 -12.15
CA THR A 125 17.72 -0.64 -11.27
C THR A 125 16.23 -0.38 -11.33
N GLY A 126 15.57 -0.12 -10.17
CA GLY A 126 14.21 0.40 -10.10
C GLY A 126 13.24 -0.44 -9.30
N CYS A 127 11.96 -0.09 -9.35
CA CYS A 127 10.83 -0.60 -8.54
C CYS A 127 10.45 -2.08 -8.79
N GLY A 128 11.33 -2.89 -9.40
CA GLY A 128 11.10 -4.32 -9.62
C GLY A 128 10.23 -4.66 -10.84
N LEU A 129 9.48 -3.70 -11.41
CA LEU A 129 8.69 -3.88 -12.62
C LEU A 129 9.38 -3.32 -13.88
N CYS A 130 10.17 -2.26 -13.74
CA CYS A 130 10.97 -1.74 -14.83
C CYS A 130 12.21 -2.62 -15.02
N GLY A 131 12.14 -3.59 -15.94
CA GLY A 131 13.27 -4.44 -16.30
C GLY A 131 13.15 -5.92 -15.92
N THR A 132 11.94 -6.45 -15.79
CA THR A 132 11.74 -7.92 -15.73
C THR A 132 12.11 -8.56 -17.06
N ASP A 133 12.89 -9.67 -17.06
CA ASP A 133 13.38 -10.34 -18.30
C ASP A 133 12.28 -11.04 -19.08
N SER A 134 11.12 -11.24 -18.46
CA SER A 134 9.99 -11.86 -19.13
C SER A 134 8.67 -11.30 -18.65
N LEU A 135 7.70 -11.21 -19.56
CA LEU A 135 6.31 -10.84 -19.23
C LEU A 135 5.70 -11.77 -18.15
N GLY A 136 6.14 -13.02 -18.09
CA GLY A 136 5.67 -13.98 -17.07
C GLY A 136 6.09 -13.64 -15.63
N GLN A 137 7.11 -12.79 -15.43
CA GLN A 137 7.52 -12.36 -14.08
C GLN A 137 6.72 -11.16 -13.57
N VAL A 138 5.99 -10.47 -14.44
CA VAL A 138 5.14 -9.33 -14.10
C VAL A 138 3.92 -9.80 -13.32
N ARG A 139 3.40 -10.98 -13.66
CA ARG A 139 2.20 -11.54 -13.07
C ARG A 139 2.55 -12.61 -12.03
N ARG A 140 1.86 -12.57 -10.90
CA ARG A 140 1.89 -13.59 -9.86
C ARG A 140 0.53 -14.25 -9.77
N ASP A 141 0.52 -15.56 -9.75
CA ASP A 141 -0.70 -16.29 -9.52
C ASP A 141 -1.03 -16.31 -8.02
N PRO A 142 -2.26 -15.95 -7.62
CA PRO A 142 -2.67 -16.06 -6.23
C PRO A 142 -2.71 -17.54 -5.82
N PRO A 143 -2.54 -17.84 -4.50
CA PRO A 143 -2.49 -19.21 -3.99
C PRO A 143 -3.79 -19.99 -4.22
N ALA A 144 -4.90 -19.29 -4.36
CA ALA A 144 -6.22 -19.82 -4.69
C ALA A 144 -7.13 -18.66 -5.17
N PRO A 145 -8.28 -18.95 -5.80
CA PRO A 145 -9.27 -17.93 -6.12
C PRO A 145 -9.71 -17.14 -4.88
N ALA A 146 -10.12 -15.88 -5.09
CA ALA A 146 -10.63 -15.02 -4.03
C ALA A 146 -11.86 -15.66 -3.33
N HIS A 147 -12.01 -15.38 -2.02
CA HIS A 147 -13.22 -15.73 -1.28
C HIS A 147 -14.37 -14.84 -1.77
N PRO A 148 -15.45 -15.40 -2.34
CA PRO A 148 -16.56 -14.58 -2.81
C PRO A 148 -17.26 -13.93 -1.62
N VAL A 149 -17.41 -12.61 -1.68
CA VAL A 149 -18.22 -11.81 -0.75
C VAL A 149 -19.41 -11.21 -1.50
N ARG A 150 -20.51 -11.00 -0.81
CA ARG A 150 -21.68 -10.30 -1.33
C ARG A 150 -21.87 -9.00 -0.56
N LEU A 151 -21.78 -7.89 -1.27
CA LEU A 151 -21.91 -6.54 -0.74
C LEU A 151 -23.19 -5.91 -1.26
N THR A 152 -23.77 -5.03 -0.46
CA THR A 152 -24.82 -4.14 -0.95
C THR A 152 -24.18 -2.92 -1.62
N SER A 153 -24.88 -2.31 -2.56
CA SER A 153 -24.46 -1.04 -3.16
C SER A 153 -24.23 0.05 -2.10
N THR A 154 -25.07 0.06 -1.07
CA THR A 154 -24.95 0.97 0.07
C THR A 154 -23.63 0.76 0.83
N ALA A 155 -23.21 -0.48 1.07
CA ALA A 155 -21.95 -0.78 1.72
C ALA A 155 -20.74 -0.29 0.91
N VAL A 156 -20.74 -0.53 -0.41
CA VAL A 156 -19.67 -0.07 -1.31
C VAL A 156 -19.60 1.47 -1.32
N LEU A 157 -20.74 2.16 -1.37
CA LEU A 157 -20.78 3.61 -1.35
C LEU A 157 -20.38 4.19 0.02
N ARG A 158 -20.77 3.53 1.12
CA ARG A 158 -20.38 3.92 2.48
C ARG A 158 -18.87 3.82 2.69
N ALA A 159 -18.22 2.80 2.12
CA ALA A 159 -16.80 2.60 2.27
C ALA A 159 -15.97 3.82 1.81
N GLU A 160 -16.38 4.51 0.75
CA GLU A 160 -15.70 5.74 0.30
C GLU A 160 -15.75 6.85 1.34
N SER A 161 -16.91 7.14 1.91
CA SER A 161 -17.07 8.18 2.92
C SER A 161 -16.40 7.81 4.23
N SER A 162 -16.47 6.55 4.64
CA SER A 162 -15.78 6.03 5.82
C SER A 162 -14.25 6.13 5.66
N LEU A 163 -13.73 5.74 4.50
CA LEU A 163 -12.31 5.85 4.15
C LEU A 163 -11.82 7.30 4.22
N LYS A 164 -12.52 8.22 3.56
CA LYS A 164 -12.21 9.65 3.56
C LYS A 164 -12.22 10.25 4.97
N SER A 165 -13.14 9.80 5.83
CA SER A 165 -13.24 10.26 7.21
C SER A 165 -12.11 9.77 8.08
N ALA A 166 -11.55 8.58 7.79
CA ALA A 166 -10.53 7.93 8.60
C ALA A 166 -9.09 8.36 8.23
N GLN A 167 -8.87 8.98 7.05
CA GLN A 167 -7.55 9.41 6.58
C GLN A 167 -7.03 10.62 7.35
N MET A 168 -6.18 10.41 8.35
CA MET A 168 -5.63 11.49 9.18
C MET A 168 -4.42 12.16 8.52
N LEU A 169 -3.49 11.37 7.98
CA LEU A 169 -2.29 11.91 7.32
C LEU A 169 -2.65 12.65 6.03
N GLN A 170 -3.60 12.13 5.25
CA GLN A 170 -4.13 12.81 4.07
C GLN A 170 -4.80 14.15 4.41
N LYS A 171 -5.58 14.19 5.49
CA LYS A 171 -6.20 15.45 5.94
C LYS A 171 -5.17 16.48 6.36
N LEU A 172 -4.09 16.04 6.97
CA LEU A 172 -3.01 16.90 7.44
C LEU A 172 -2.15 17.44 6.29
N THR A 173 -1.80 16.56 5.32
CA THR A 173 -0.75 16.85 4.34
C THR A 173 -1.23 16.91 2.88
N GLY A 174 -2.38 16.33 2.58
CA GLY A 174 -2.88 16.24 1.21
C GLY A 174 -2.10 15.29 0.28
N ALA A 175 -1.10 14.55 0.77
CA ALA A 175 -0.06 13.91 -0.06
C ALA A 175 -0.02 12.38 0.06
N THR A 176 -1.05 11.73 0.60
CA THR A 176 -1.05 10.28 0.83
C THR A 176 -2.18 9.54 0.15
N HIS A 177 -1.97 8.26 0.00
CA HIS A 177 -2.97 7.29 -0.37
C HIS A 177 -3.36 6.47 0.86
N ALA A 178 -4.57 5.91 0.85
CA ALA A 178 -5.00 4.96 1.85
C ALA A 178 -5.49 3.65 1.24
N ALA A 179 -5.30 2.59 2.01
CA ALA A 179 -5.98 1.32 1.86
C ALA A 179 -6.67 0.98 3.19
N ALA A 180 -7.89 0.47 3.12
CA ALA A 180 -8.68 0.11 4.28
C ALA A 180 -9.33 -1.25 4.11
N TRP A 181 -9.46 -1.96 5.22
CA TRP A 181 -10.34 -3.10 5.37
C TRP A 181 -11.67 -2.61 5.90
N CYS A 182 -12.73 -2.90 5.16
CA CYS A 182 -14.10 -2.55 5.50
C CYS A 182 -14.90 -3.82 5.82
N ASN A 183 -15.79 -3.75 6.83
CA ASN A 183 -16.76 -4.80 7.08
C ASN A 183 -17.80 -4.89 5.95
N LEU A 184 -18.70 -5.87 6.00
CA LEU A 184 -19.73 -6.08 4.97
C LEU A 184 -20.74 -4.92 4.89
N GLU A 185 -20.81 -4.06 5.91
CA GLU A 185 -21.64 -2.84 5.98
C GLU A 185 -20.92 -1.61 5.40
N GLY A 186 -19.63 -1.72 5.03
CA GLY A 186 -18.81 -0.66 4.44
C GLY A 186 -18.20 0.29 5.46
N GLU A 187 -18.09 -0.13 6.72
CA GLU A 187 -17.41 0.64 7.77
C GLU A 187 -15.94 0.24 7.86
N VAL A 188 -15.06 1.23 7.90
CA VAL A 188 -13.61 1.01 8.03
C VAL A 188 -13.31 0.42 9.40
N GLN A 189 -12.70 -0.77 9.41
CA GLN A 189 -12.24 -1.46 10.60
C GLN A 189 -10.73 -1.31 10.80
N LEU A 190 -9.97 -1.20 9.71
CA LEU A 190 -8.53 -1.04 9.69
C LEU A 190 -8.14 -0.17 8.52
N LEU A 191 -7.18 0.75 8.73
CA LEU A 191 -6.72 1.66 7.69
C LEU A 191 -5.21 1.80 7.77
N ARG A 192 -4.56 1.94 6.62
CA ARG A 192 -3.16 2.34 6.49
C ARG A 192 -3.01 3.41 5.43
N GLU A 193 -2.20 4.42 5.75
CA GLU A 193 -1.85 5.51 4.84
C GLU A 193 -0.38 5.44 4.46
N ASP A 194 -0.06 5.86 3.25
CA ASP A 194 1.31 5.99 2.77
C ASP A 194 1.38 6.97 1.59
N VAL A 195 2.53 7.59 1.37
CA VAL A 195 2.81 8.40 0.16
C VAL A 195 2.70 7.56 -1.11
N GLY A 196 2.98 6.25 -1.03
CA GLY A 196 2.88 5.27 -2.10
C GLY A 196 1.62 4.40 -1.98
N ARG A 197 0.76 4.38 -3.02
CA ARG A 197 -0.46 3.53 -3.00
C ARG A 197 -0.19 2.04 -2.78
N HIS A 198 0.91 1.51 -3.34
CA HIS A 198 1.30 0.10 -3.18
C HIS A 198 1.70 -0.19 -1.74
N ASN A 199 2.46 0.73 -1.13
CA ASN A 199 2.89 0.62 0.25
C ASN A 199 1.70 0.69 1.22
N ALA A 200 0.73 1.59 0.97
CA ALA A 200 -0.49 1.68 1.78
C ALA A 200 -1.25 0.33 1.77
N LEU A 201 -1.35 -0.32 0.61
CA LEU A 201 -1.99 -1.64 0.51
C LEU A 201 -1.15 -2.74 1.17
N ASP A 202 0.16 -2.73 1.00
CA ASP A 202 1.04 -3.69 1.68
C ASP A 202 0.97 -3.53 3.20
N LYS A 203 1.01 -2.30 3.73
CA LYS A 203 0.79 -2.02 5.15
C LYS A 203 -0.55 -2.57 5.64
N LEU A 204 -1.63 -2.31 4.90
CA LEU A 204 -2.94 -2.84 5.24
C LEU A 204 -2.93 -4.36 5.31
N ILE A 205 -2.40 -5.02 4.29
CA ILE A 205 -2.36 -6.49 4.22
C ILE A 205 -1.56 -7.08 5.39
N GLY A 206 -0.40 -6.49 5.70
CA GLY A 206 0.37 -6.91 6.87
C GLY A 206 -0.39 -6.74 8.18
N ALA A 207 -1.06 -5.61 8.37
CA ALA A 207 -1.88 -5.35 9.53
C ALA A 207 -3.07 -6.33 9.64
N MET A 208 -3.73 -6.65 8.52
CA MET A 208 -4.81 -7.66 8.47
C MET A 208 -4.31 -9.04 8.92
N ILE A 209 -3.14 -9.45 8.43
CA ILE A 209 -2.53 -10.74 8.80
C ILE A 209 -2.19 -10.78 10.29
N ARG A 210 -1.55 -9.73 10.82
CA ARG A 210 -1.19 -9.65 12.26
C ARG A 210 -2.42 -9.64 13.16
N ALA A 211 -3.51 -9.03 12.70
CA ALA A 211 -4.79 -9.00 13.42
C ALA A 211 -5.65 -10.26 13.19
N ASN A 212 -5.17 -11.25 12.42
CA ASN A 212 -5.91 -12.47 12.04
C ASN A 212 -7.29 -12.17 11.45
N ILE A 213 -7.39 -11.14 10.59
CA ILE A 213 -8.65 -10.76 9.97
C ILE A 213 -9.08 -11.81 8.94
N ALA A 214 -10.29 -12.31 9.08
CA ALA A 214 -10.90 -13.25 8.13
C ALA A 214 -11.34 -12.51 6.86
N VAL A 215 -10.76 -12.87 5.71
CA VAL A 215 -10.94 -12.16 4.42
C VAL A 215 -12.33 -12.32 3.80
N ASP A 216 -13.16 -13.21 4.32
CA ASP A 216 -14.56 -13.42 3.92
C ASP A 216 -15.55 -12.53 4.72
N GLN A 217 -15.08 -11.77 5.72
CA GLN A 217 -15.89 -10.90 6.56
C GLN A 217 -15.85 -9.43 6.14
N GLY A 218 -15.36 -9.13 4.92
CA GLY A 218 -15.28 -7.76 4.47
C GLY A 218 -14.61 -7.63 3.10
N PHE A 219 -14.13 -6.45 2.82
CA PHE A 219 -13.50 -6.11 1.54
C PHE A 219 -12.45 -4.99 1.68
N ILE A 220 -11.59 -4.89 0.66
CA ILE A 220 -10.57 -3.84 0.59
C ILE A 220 -11.14 -2.61 -0.13
N ALA A 221 -10.94 -1.42 0.45
CA ALA A 221 -11.19 -0.14 -0.19
C ALA A 221 -9.88 0.65 -0.35
N ILE A 222 -9.68 1.31 -1.51
CA ILE A 222 -8.47 2.08 -1.81
C ILE A 222 -8.82 3.46 -2.40
N THR A 223 -8.03 4.48 -2.06
CA THR A 223 -8.21 5.84 -2.60
C THR A 223 -7.62 6.00 -4.00
N SER A 224 -6.66 5.17 -4.36
CA SER A 224 -5.94 5.24 -5.62
C SER A 224 -6.73 4.65 -6.79
N ARG A 225 -6.14 4.71 -8.00
CA ARG A 225 -6.57 3.88 -9.13
C ARG A 225 -6.37 2.40 -8.80
N ALA A 226 -7.29 1.54 -9.25
CA ALA A 226 -7.06 0.11 -9.27
C ALA A 226 -6.19 -0.24 -10.50
N SER A 227 -4.86 -0.33 -10.31
CA SER A 227 -3.96 -0.93 -11.29
C SER A 227 -3.97 -2.46 -11.15
N PHE A 228 -3.40 -3.17 -12.13
CA PHE A 228 -3.29 -4.62 -12.05
C PHE A 228 -2.56 -5.08 -10.80
N GLU A 229 -1.53 -4.33 -10.37
CA GLU A 229 -0.76 -4.63 -9.16
C GLU A 229 -1.61 -4.55 -7.89
N MET A 230 -2.51 -3.55 -7.80
CA MET A 230 -3.42 -3.42 -6.65
C MET A 230 -4.36 -4.62 -6.57
N VAL A 231 -4.90 -5.04 -7.72
CA VAL A 231 -5.75 -6.24 -7.80
C VAL A 231 -4.94 -7.51 -7.46
N GLN A 232 -3.74 -7.65 -8.02
CA GLN A 232 -2.87 -8.78 -7.74
C GLN A 232 -2.54 -8.89 -6.25
N LYS A 233 -2.16 -7.78 -5.58
CA LYS A 233 -1.89 -7.76 -4.14
C LYS A 233 -3.12 -8.18 -3.32
N ALA A 234 -4.29 -7.68 -3.66
CA ALA A 234 -5.55 -8.10 -3.01
C ALA A 234 -5.84 -9.60 -3.24
N ALA A 235 -5.59 -10.11 -4.45
CA ALA A 235 -5.78 -11.51 -4.78
C ALA A 235 -4.79 -12.43 -4.04
N MET A 236 -3.56 -11.98 -3.76
CA MET A 236 -2.57 -12.76 -3.00
C MET A 236 -3.06 -13.16 -1.61
N ILE A 237 -3.90 -12.36 -0.98
CA ILE A 237 -4.57 -12.69 0.29
C ILE A 237 -6.00 -13.20 0.10
N ARG A 238 -6.42 -13.46 -1.14
CA ARG A 238 -7.73 -13.99 -1.50
C ARG A 238 -8.90 -13.07 -1.13
N ALA A 239 -8.67 -11.75 -1.09
CA ALA A 239 -9.73 -10.77 -0.85
C ALA A 239 -10.83 -10.88 -1.91
N GLY A 240 -12.10 -10.98 -1.49
CA GLY A 240 -13.25 -11.22 -2.36
C GLY A 240 -13.68 -10.02 -3.19
N ALA A 241 -13.37 -8.80 -2.73
CA ALA A 241 -13.68 -7.57 -3.43
C ALA A 241 -12.63 -6.48 -3.20
N LEU A 242 -12.44 -5.64 -4.22
CA LEU A 242 -11.62 -4.42 -4.20
C LEU A 242 -12.46 -3.25 -4.70
N VAL A 243 -12.59 -2.23 -3.86
CA VAL A 243 -13.35 -1.01 -4.12
C VAL A 243 -12.38 0.16 -4.27
N ALA A 244 -12.39 0.82 -5.42
CA ALA A 244 -11.49 1.94 -5.70
C ALA A 244 -12.27 3.26 -5.87
N VAL A 245 -11.81 4.31 -5.20
CA VAL A 245 -12.34 5.68 -5.39
C VAL A 245 -12.09 6.16 -6.82
N SER A 246 -10.97 5.78 -7.41
CA SER A 246 -10.62 6.15 -8.79
C SER A 246 -10.90 5.01 -9.78
N ALA A 247 -10.54 5.22 -11.05
CA ALA A 247 -10.80 4.26 -12.13
C ALA A 247 -9.81 3.08 -12.11
N PRO A 248 -10.24 1.89 -12.57
CA PRO A 248 -9.34 0.78 -12.86
C PRO A 248 -8.67 0.93 -14.23
N THR A 249 -7.61 0.14 -14.44
CA THR A 249 -7.01 -0.08 -15.77
C THR A 249 -7.60 -1.33 -16.43
N SER A 250 -7.48 -1.46 -17.75
CA SER A 250 -7.99 -2.64 -18.48
C SER A 250 -7.36 -3.94 -17.98
N LEU A 251 -6.05 -3.96 -17.73
CA LEU A 251 -5.36 -5.12 -17.19
C LEU A 251 -5.81 -5.45 -15.76
N ALA A 252 -6.14 -4.44 -14.95
CA ALA A 252 -6.71 -4.64 -13.62
C ALA A 252 -8.08 -5.36 -13.68
N ILE A 253 -8.94 -4.97 -14.62
CA ILE A 253 -10.26 -5.60 -14.82
C ILE A 253 -10.08 -7.07 -15.24
N GLN A 254 -9.19 -7.33 -16.20
CA GLN A 254 -8.88 -8.69 -16.63
C GLN A 254 -8.35 -9.52 -15.45
N THR A 255 -7.35 -9.01 -14.72
CA THR A 255 -6.77 -9.70 -13.55
C THR A 255 -7.82 -9.96 -12.47
N ALA A 256 -8.70 -9.01 -12.18
CA ALA A 256 -9.77 -9.17 -11.20
C ALA A 256 -10.74 -10.31 -11.61
N HIS A 257 -11.11 -10.37 -12.88
CA HIS A 257 -11.97 -11.44 -13.40
C HIS A 257 -11.29 -12.80 -13.27
N GLU A 258 -10.04 -12.91 -13.67
CA GLU A 258 -9.28 -14.17 -13.62
C GLU A 258 -9.03 -14.66 -12.19
N CYS A 259 -8.81 -13.75 -11.24
CA CYS A 259 -8.60 -14.06 -9.82
C CYS A 259 -9.91 -14.20 -9.01
N GLY A 260 -11.07 -13.93 -9.59
CA GLY A 260 -12.36 -14.00 -8.90
C GLY A 260 -12.62 -12.82 -7.95
N VAL A 261 -11.93 -11.69 -8.10
CA VAL A 261 -12.09 -10.47 -7.29
C VAL A 261 -13.21 -9.61 -7.88
N ALA A 262 -14.23 -9.28 -7.08
CA ALA A 262 -15.24 -8.29 -7.45
C ALA A 262 -14.63 -6.89 -7.41
N LEU A 263 -14.62 -6.20 -8.57
CA LEU A 263 -13.97 -4.89 -8.71
C LEU A 263 -14.98 -3.79 -8.95
N ALA A 264 -15.06 -2.85 -8.00
CA ALA A 264 -15.75 -1.59 -8.15
C ALA A 264 -14.74 -0.44 -8.29
N GLY A 265 -15.11 0.57 -9.07
CA GLY A 265 -14.32 1.80 -9.20
C GLY A 265 -15.19 3.01 -9.43
N LEU A 266 -14.56 4.20 -9.50
CA LEU A 266 -15.24 5.49 -9.62
C LEU A 266 -16.33 5.69 -8.55
N VAL A 267 -16.01 5.20 -7.33
CA VAL A 267 -16.90 5.33 -6.18
C VAL A 267 -16.77 6.75 -5.65
N ARG A 268 -17.87 7.51 -5.70
CA ARG A 268 -17.86 8.96 -5.38
C ARG A 268 -19.14 9.42 -4.71
N ASP A 269 -18.97 10.30 -3.73
CA ASP A 269 -20.02 11.09 -3.09
C ASP A 269 -21.19 10.27 -2.52
N GLY A 270 -20.95 8.99 -2.19
CA GLY A 270 -21.99 8.08 -1.72
C GLY A 270 -23.15 7.84 -2.72
N ARG A 271 -22.97 8.19 -4.01
CA ARG A 271 -24.05 8.18 -5.01
C ARG A 271 -23.71 7.45 -6.30
N ARG A 272 -22.44 7.23 -6.57
CA ARG A 272 -21.99 6.63 -7.83
C ARG A 272 -20.92 5.58 -7.59
N MET A 273 -21.07 4.45 -8.26
CA MET A 273 -20.04 3.44 -8.44
C MET A 273 -20.20 2.76 -9.79
N VAL A 274 -19.14 2.12 -10.26
CA VAL A 274 -19.15 1.30 -11.46
C VAL A 274 -18.62 -0.07 -11.08
N ALA A 275 -19.40 -1.13 -11.31
CA ALA A 275 -18.96 -2.51 -11.19
C ALA A 275 -18.30 -2.95 -12.50
N TYR A 276 -17.06 -3.44 -12.41
CA TYR A 276 -16.28 -3.89 -13.56
C TYR A 276 -16.21 -5.41 -13.68
N THR A 277 -16.26 -6.11 -12.53
CA THR A 277 -16.32 -7.57 -12.47
C THR A 277 -17.30 -8.00 -11.39
N PHE A 278 -18.01 -9.12 -11.60
CA PHE A 278 -18.92 -9.73 -10.64
C PHE A 278 -19.92 -8.75 -10.03
N ALA A 279 -20.64 -8.01 -10.87
CA ALA A 279 -21.59 -6.96 -10.47
C ALA A 279 -22.68 -7.48 -9.50
N ASP A 280 -23.11 -8.73 -9.66
CA ASP A 280 -24.05 -9.43 -8.77
C ASP A 280 -23.57 -9.54 -7.32
N ARG A 281 -22.24 -9.48 -7.10
CA ARG A 281 -21.64 -9.47 -5.76
C ARG A 281 -21.50 -8.07 -5.16
N LEU A 282 -21.76 -7.03 -5.93
CA LEU A 282 -21.63 -5.61 -5.56
C LEU A 282 -22.97 -4.90 -5.43
N GLY A 283 -24.07 -5.65 -5.32
CA GLY A 283 -25.41 -5.11 -5.12
C GLY A 283 -26.07 -4.58 -6.39
N PHE A 284 -25.64 -5.03 -7.57
CA PHE A 284 -26.37 -4.82 -8.83
C PHE A 284 -27.30 -5.99 -9.06
N GLU A 285 -28.54 -5.71 -9.41
CA GLU A 285 -29.47 -6.72 -9.91
C GLU A 285 -29.05 -7.12 -11.33
N GLY A 286 -29.13 -8.41 -11.65
CA GLY A 286 -28.75 -8.97 -12.94
C GLY A 286 -29.77 -8.65 -14.06
#